data_af707c4c15428c409c6d7ec4716a4b2e
#
_entry.id   af707c4c15428c409c6d7ec4716a4b2e
#
_cell.length_a   1.000
_cell.length_b   1.000
_cell.length_c   1.000
_cell.angle_alpha   90.00
_cell.angle_beta   90.00
_cell.angle_gamma   90.00
#
_symmetry.space_group_name_H-M   'P 1'
#
loop_
_entity.id
_entity.type
_entity.pdbx_description
1 polymer ?
#
loop_
_entity_poly.entity_id
_entity_poly.type
_entity_poly.pdbx_seq_one_letter_code
_entity_poly.pdbx_strand_id
1 'polypeptide(L)'
;MANSKKKSFIEEIVFSSDNFLLKGYLHQPPVDRPALVIGCHGLFSDKNSPKQVRLAQQCNRNNIAYFRFDHRGCGQNKAPLEQVASLEARCADLMAAAKILRDRNDIGVQLGLFGSSFGAVVCLATARHLKADAVVTWAAPIRSTDIGQNKAHSVSREETEDANHPFRRYPFDISSQLSGIENIAIFHGSADETVPLSHAKEIYARVSQPKKLVVFSQSDHRMSKRAHQKDFIQAATAWFCDKLIAE
;
A
#
# COMPACT_ATOMS: atom_id res chain seq x y z
N MET A 1 -5.31 -14.40 -39.84
CA MET A 1 -4.36 -13.64 -38.99
C MET A 1 -4.26 -14.36 -37.66
N ALA A 2 -3.11 -14.89 -37.30
CA ALA A 2 -2.94 -15.66 -36.07
C ALA A 2 -3.09 -14.70 -34.87
N ASN A 3 -4.09 -14.95 -34.06
CA ASN A 3 -4.34 -14.24 -32.81
C ASN A 3 -3.21 -14.61 -31.83
N SER A 4 -2.14 -13.83 -31.82
CA SER A 4 -1.03 -14.02 -30.88
C SER A 4 -1.59 -13.83 -29.48
N LYS A 5 -1.81 -14.94 -28.74
CA LYS A 5 -2.22 -14.88 -27.34
C LYS A 5 -1.20 -14.07 -26.57
N LYS A 6 -1.59 -12.90 -26.09
CA LYS A 6 -0.77 -12.12 -25.15
C LYS A 6 -0.36 -13.02 -23.99
N LYS A 7 0.86 -12.85 -23.50
CA LYS A 7 1.37 -13.55 -22.32
C LYS A 7 1.52 -12.56 -21.19
N SER A 8 1.28 -12.99 -19.95
CA SER A 8 1.65 -12.18 -18.80
C SER A 8 3.17 -12.02 -18.73
N PHE A 9 3.63 -10.85 -18.32
CA PHE A 9 5.06 -10.55 -18.13
C PHE A 9 5.28 -9.62 -16.94
N ILE A 10 6.53 -9.51 -16.53
CA ILE A 10 6.96 -8.56 -15.50
C ILE A 10 8.00 -7.64 -16.15
N GLU A 11 7.75 -6.34 -16.05
CA GLU A 11 8.62 -5.27 -16.58
C GLU A 11 9.25 -4.51 -15.43
N GLU A 12 10.57 -4.30 -15.49
CA GLU A 12 11.22 -3.34 -14.57
C GLU A 12 11.00 -1.93 -15.13
N ILE A 13 10.48 -1.05 -14.29
CA ILE A 13 10.25 0.37 -14.59
C ILE A 13 11.14 1.20 -13.69
N VAL A 14 11.88 2.12 -14.30
CA VAL A 14 12.66 3.16 -13.61
C VAL A 14 11.97 4.50 -13.85
N PHE A 15 11.76 5.28 -12.81
CA PHE A 15 11.11 6.57 -12.90
C PHE A 15 11.72 7.58 -11.93
N SER A 16 11.55 8.86 -12.22
CA SER A 16 12.03 9.95 -11.37
C SER A 16 10.94 10.41 -10.40
N SER A 17 11.31 10.61 -9.14
CA SER A 17 10.52 11.30 -8.13
C SER A 17 11.42 12.31 -7.45
N ASP A 18 11.16 13.61 -7.64
CA ASP A 18 12.09 14.70 -7.32
C ASP A 18 13.49 14.39 -7.91
N ASN A 19 14.52 14.34 -7.06
CA ASN A 19 15.90 14.03 -7.47
C ASN A 19 16.28 12.55 -7.33
N PHE A 20 15.29 11.64 -7.10
CA PHE A 20 15.53 10.21 -6.92
C PHE A 20 15.11 9.42 -8.15
N LEU A 21 15.95 8.47 -8.58
CA LEU A 21 15.57 7.43 -9.53
C LEU A 21 15.04 6.23 -8.74
N LEU A 22 13.75 5.96 -8.88
CA LEU A 22 13.07 4.88 -8.20
C LEU A 22 12.84 3.70 -9.16
N LYS A 23 12.81 2.49 -8.59
CA LYS A 23 12.63 1.25 -9.35
C LYS A 23 11.43 0.46 -8.86
N GLY A 24 10.69 -0.09 -9.82
CA GLY A 24 9.56 -0.97 -9.54
C GLY A 24 9.42 -2.08 -10.58
N TYR A 25 8.48 -2.99 -10.31
CA TYR A 25 8.10 -4.08 -11.20
C TYR A 25 6.61 -3.98 -11.52
N LEU A 26 6.29 -3.84 -12.80
CA LEU A 26 4.93 -3.91 -13.32
C LEU A 26 4.62 -5.36 -13.73
N HIS A 27 3.64 -5.95 -13.07
CA HIS A 27 3.06 -7.23 -13.42
C HIS A 27 1.92 -6.98 -14.41
N GLN A 28 2.12 -7.31 -15.67
CA GLN A 28 1.16 -7.07 -16.75
C GLN A 28 0.40 -8.36 -17.06
N PRO A 29 -0.94 -8.41 -16.94
CA PRO A 29 -1.75 -9.55 -17.33
C PRO A 29 -1.91 -9.61 -18.85
N PRO A 30 -2.38 -10.75 -19.43
CA PRO A 30 -2.48 -10.95 -20.86
C PRO A 30 -3.77 -10.34 -21.48
N VAL A 31 -4.16 -9.18 -21.01
CA VAL A 31 -5.36 -8.45 -21.49
C VAL A 31 -5.00 -7.06 -21.96
N ASP A 32 -5.88 -6.45 -22.74
CA ASP A 32 -5.72 -5.08 -23.21
C ASP A 32 -6.13 -4.10 -22.13
N ARG A 33 -5.30 -3.10 -21.87
CA ARG A 33 -5.56 -1.99 -20.96
C ARG A 33 -6.18 -2.41 -19.62
N PRO A 34 -5.53 -3.31 -18.87
CA PRO A 34 -6.03 -3.75 -17.57
C PRO A 34 -6.12 -2.57 -16.59
N ALA A 35 -7.05 -2.66 -15.65
CA ALA A 35 -7.02 -1.82 -14.46
C ALA A 35 -5.68 -1.98 -13.72
N LEU A 36 -5.24 -0.95 -13.05
CA LEU A 36 -3.93 -0.91 -12.37
C LEU A 36 -4.12 -0.85 -10.86
N VAL A 37 -3.35 -1.64 -10.13
CA VAL A 37 -3.13 -1.46 -8.69
C VAL A 37 -1.69 -1.04 -8.44
N ILE A 38 -1.48 0.01 -7.64
CA ILE A 38 -0.14 0.42 -7.18
C ILE A 38 0.01 0.04 -5.71
N GLY A 39 1.08 -0.69 -5.38
CA GLY A 39 1.37 -1.18 -4.04
C GLY A 39 2.46 -0.40 -3.33
N CYS A 40 2.15 0.16 -2.16
CA CYS A 40 3.06 0.88 -1.27
C CYS A 40 3.44 0.02 -0.06
N HIS A 41 4.72 -0.24 0.11
CA HIS A 41 5.25 -1.02 1.23
C HIS A 41 5.39 -0.19 2.52
N GLY A 42 5.54 -0.87 3.66
CA GLY A 42 5.77 -0.23 4.97
C GLY A 42 7.13 0.46 5.10
N LEU A 43 7.36 1.15 6.24
CA LEU A 43 8.54 1.99 6.46
C LEU A 43 9.86 1.22 6.29
N PHE A 44 10.00 0.08 6.97
CA PHE A 44 11.20 -0.76 6.96
C PHE A 44 11.04 -1.99 6.04
N SER A 45 10.40 -1.80 4.87
CA SER A 45 10.11 -2.86 3.93
C SER A 45 10.55 -2.47 2.52
N ASP A 46 10.26 -3.31 1.55
CA ASP A 46 10.54 -3.06 0.14
C ASP A 46 9.46 -3.68 -0.76
N LYS A 47 9.62 -3.46 -2.07
CA LYS A 47 8.73 -4.00 -3.11
C LYS A 47 8.66 -5.52 -3.16
N ASN A 48 9.63 -6.24 -2.58
CA ASN A 48 9.69 -7.70 -2.57
C ASN A 48 9.05 -8.33 -1.32
N SER A 49 8.44 -7.51 -0.45
CA SER A 49 7.75 -8.06 0.71
C SER A 49 6.69 -9.10 0.29
N PRO A 50 6.48 -10.18 1.07
CA PRO A 50 5.58 -11.27 0.69
C PRO A 50 4.15 -10.82 0.36
N LYS A 51 3.63 -9.79 1.05
CA LYS A 51 2.30 -9.23 0.78
C LYS A 51 2.26 -8.58 -0.61
N GLN A 52 3.26 -7.78 -0.96
CA GLN A 52 3.35 -7.12 -2.26
C GLN A 52 3.43 -8.13 -3.42
N VAL A 53 4.34 -9.12 -3.28
CA VAL A 53 4.57 -10.11 -4.34
C VAL A 53 3.34 -10.99 -4.56
N ARG A 54 2.74 -11.51 -3.47
CA ARG A 54 1.56 -12.40 -3.57
C ARG A 54 0.33 -11.68 -4.08
N LEU A 55 0.10 -10.42 -3.65
CA LEU A 55 -1.01 -9.62 -4.14
C LEU A 55 -0.82 -9.30 -5.62
N ALA A 56 0.39 -8.92 -6.05
CA ALA A 56 0.70 -8.70 -7.45
C ALA A 56 0.41 -9.93 -8.32
N GLN A 57 0.84 -11.12 -7.86
CA GLN A 57 0.56 -12.37 -8.56
C GLN A 57 -0.94 -12.67 -8.65
N GLN A 58 -1.68 -12.43 -7.56
CA GLN A 58 -3.11 -12.72 -7.53
C GLN A 58 -3.92 -11.70 -8.35
N CYS A 59 -3.58 -10.43 -8.31
CA CYS A 59 -4.15 -9.40 -9.19
C CYS A 59 -3.92 -9.75 -10.68
N ASN A 60 -2.68 -10.11 -11.02
CA ASN A 60 -2.34 -10.48 -12.40
C ASN A 60 -3.15 -11.68 -12.92
N ARG A 61 -3.39 -12.72 -12.09
CA ARG A 61 -4.26 -13.84 -12.42
C ARG A 61 -5.74 -13.45 -12.63
N ASN A 62 -6.15 -12.33 -12.08
CA ASN A 62 -7.49 -11.77 -12.22
C ASN A 62 -7.55 -10.59 -13.20
N ASN A 63 -6.63 -10.53 -14.16
CA ASN A 63 -6.57 -9.52 -15.22
C ASN A 63 -6.40 -8.07 -14.74
N ILE A 64 -5.79 -7.88 -13.56
CA ILE A 64 -5.42 -6.58 -13.02
C ILE A 64 -3.91 -6.44 -13.08
N ALA A 65 -3.41 -5.36 -13.68
CA ALA A 65 -2.00 -5.00 -13.62
C ALA A 65 -1.64 -4.56 -12.20
N TYR A 66 -0.42 -4.88 -11.78
CA TYR A 66 0.03 -4.50 -10.45
C TYR A 66 1.45 -3.93 -10.50
N PHE A 67 1.63 -2.72 -9.99
CA PHE A 67 2.93 -2.10 -9.86
C PHE A 67 3.38 -2.07 -8.40
N ARG A 68 4.54 -2.61 -8.12
CA ARG A 68 5.21 -2.57 -6.81
C ARG A 68 6.57 -1.93 -6.96
N PHE A 69 6.88 -0.94 -6.16
CA PHE A 69 8.12 -0.18 -6.25
C PHE A 69 8.73 0.05 -4.86
N ASP A 70 10.02 0.40 -4.84
CA ASP A 70 10.67 0.86 -3.62
C ASP A 70 10.53 2.38 -3.49
N HIS A 71 10.06 2.83 -2.35
CA HIS A 71 10.15 4.24 -1.99
C HIS A 71 11.61 4.66 -1.81
N ARG A 72 11.89 5.98 -1.91
CA ARG A 72 13.21 6.51 -1.62
C ARG A 72 13.73 6.04 -0.25
N GLY A 73 15.02 5.74 -0.16
CA GLY A 73 15.64 5.20 1.04
C GLY A 73 15.34 3.72 1.33
N CYS A 74 14.60 3.02 0.47
CA CYS A 74 14.22 1.62 0.66
C CYS A 74 14.72 0.71 -0.47
N GLY A 75 14.87 -0.57 -0.16
CA GLY A 75 15.22 -1.59 -1.13
C GLY A 75 16.48 -1.25 -1.93
N GLN A 76 16.31 -1.06 -3.24
CA GLN A 76 17.40 -0.69 -4.15
C GLN A 76 17.64 0.83 -4.24
N ASN A 77 16.75 1.64 -3.71
CA ASN A 77 16.81 3.11 -3.77
C ASN A 77 17.55 3.65 -2.54
N LYS A 78 18.87 3.56 -2.55
CA LYS A 78 19.73 3.88 -1.42
C LYS A 78 19.75 5.37 -1.13
N ALA A 79 19.25 5.73 0.03
CA ALA A 79 19.46 7.01 0.71
C ALA A 79 19.31 6.76 2.22
N PRO A 80 19.85 7.59 3.10
CA PRO A 80 19.58 7.44 4.54
C PRO A 80 18.08 7.59 4.81
N LEU A 81 17.44 6.49 5.23
CA LEU A 81 15.98 6.42 5.41
C LEU A 81 15.47 7.52 6.37
N GLU A 82 16.21 7.76 7.42
CA GLU A 82 15.92 8.80 8.43
C GLU A 82 15.91 10.23 7.86
N GLN A 83 16.48 10.43 6.66
CA GLN A 83 16.53 11.74 6.00
C GLN A 83 15.46 11.91 4.92
N VAL A 84 14.90 10.81 4.41
CA VAL A 84 14.02 10.84 3.23
C VAL A 84 12.65 10.22 3.43
N ALA A 85 12.36 9.64 4.62
CA ALA A 85 11.12 8.89 4.87
C ALA A 85 9.96 9.75 5.40
N SER A 86 9.86 11.02 5.03
CA SER A 86 8.68 11.81 5.37
C SER A 86 7.43 11.31 4.62
N LEU A 87 6.25 11.62 5.15
CA LEU A 87 4.99 11.29 4.48
C LEU A 87 4.91 11.99 3.11
N GLU A 88 5.25 13.26 3.07
CA GLU A 88 5.24 14.09 1.85
C GLU A 88 6.14 13.49 0.77
N ALA A 89 7.36 13.09 1.14
CA ALA A 89 8.31 12.47 0.21
C ALA A 89 7.77 11.17 -0.38
N ARG A 90 7.15 10.30 0.45
CA ARG A 90 6.55 9.05 -0.04
C ARG A 90 5.27 9.28 -0.83
N CYS A 91 4.49 10.29 -0.51
CA CYS A 91 3.36 10.72 -1.34
C CYS A 91 3.85 11.19 -2.71
N ALA A 92 4.94 11.97 -2.79
CA ALA A 92 5.54 12.36 -4.06
C ALA A 92 5.99 11.15 -4.89
N ASP A 93 6.60 10.13 -4.25
CA ASP A 93 6.98 8.88 -4.93
C ASP A 93 5.78 8.16 -5.53
N LEU A 94 4.68 8.01 -4.77
CA LEU A 94 3.46 7.37 -5.28
C LEU A 94 2.82 8.19 -6.40
N MET A 95 2.80 9.51 -6.28
CA MET A 95 2.28 10.42 -7.31
C MET A 95 3.08 10.32 -8.61
N ALA A 96 4.41 10.27 -8.53
CA ALA A 96 5.29 10.08 -9.67
C ALA A 96 5.06 8.71 -10.35
N ALA A 97 4.95 7.64 -9.54
CA ALA A 97 4.63 6.30 -10.05
C ALA A 97 3.28 6.27 -10.77
N ALA A 98 2.24 6.85 -10.16
CA ALA A 98 0.92 6.91 -10.77
C ALA A 98 0.92 7.70 -12.09
N LYS A 99 1.66 8.80 -12.15
CA LYS A 99 1.77 9.63 -13.37
C LYS A 99 2.34 8.82 -14.52
N ILE A 100 3.53 8.21 -14.35
CA ILE A 100 4.21 7.50 -15.45
C ILE A 100 3.42 6.27 -15.93
N LEU A 101 2.64 5.66 -15.04
CA LEU A 101 1.82 4.50 -15.39
C LEU A 101 0.52 4.91 -16.09
N ARG A 102 -0.08 6.04 -15.74
CA ARG A 102 -1.25 6.60 -16.43
C ARG A 102 -0.94 7.11 -17.84
N ASP A 103 0.29 7.54 -18.07
CA ASP A 103 0.74 8.00 -19.40
C ASP A 103 0.96 6.81 -20.38
N ARG A 104 0.83 5.56 -19.93
CA ARG A 104 0.97 4.35 -20.76
C ARG A 104 -0.33 4.05 -21.52
N ASN A 105 -0.19 3.68 -22.77
CA ASN A 105 -1.31 3.30 -23.64
C ASN A 105 -1.82 1.87 -23.37
N ASP A 106 -1.00 1.03 -22.73
CA ASP A 106 -1.29 -0.38 -22.43
C ASP A 106 -1.88 -0.62 -21.02
N ILE A 107 -2.14 0.45 -20.26
CA ILE A 107 -2.81 0.44 -18.95
C ILE A 107 -4.19 1.11 -19.07
N GLY A 108 -5.17 0.57 -18.37
CA GLY A 108 -6.51 1.14 -18.25
C GLY A 108 -6.55 2.37 -17.33
N VAL A 109 -7.72 2.99 -17.26
CA VAL A 109 -7.90 4.24 -16.49
C VAL A 109 -8.18 4.00 -15.01
N GLN A 110 -8.70 2.81 -14.66
CA GLN A 110 -9.06 2.45 -13.29
C GLN A 110 -7.82 2.25 -12.43
N LEU A 111 -7.78 2.91 -11.28
CA LEU A 111 -6.65 2.88 -10.35
C LEU A 111 -7.06 2.37 -8.97
N GLY A 112 -6.45 1.26 -8.55
CA GLY A 112 -6.47 0.80 -7.18
C GLY A 112 -5.18 1.16 -6.44
N LEU A 113 -5.26 1.35 -5.13
CA LEU A 113 -4.12 1.54 -4.24
C LEU A 113 -4.10 0.47 -3.17
N PHE A 114 -2.94 -0.15 -2.97
CA PHE A 114 -2.70 -1.02 -1.81
C PHE A 114 -1.58 -0.45 -0.95
N GLY A 115 -1.82 -0.35 0.35
CA GLY A 115 -0.80 0.07 1.30
C GLY A 115 -0.73 -0.81 2.54
N SER A 116 0.49 -1.05 3.04
CA SER A 116 0.73 -1.77 4.29
C SER A 116 1.47 -0.87 5.28
N SER A 117 0.94 -0.75 6.51
CA SER A 117 1.53 0.09 7.56
C SER A 117 1.74 1.54 7.06
N PHE A 118 2.93 2.10 7.10
CA PHE A 118 3.21 3.44 6.58
C PHE A 118 2.86 3.61 5.09
N GLY A 119 2.99 2.55 4.27
CA GLY A 119 2.50 2.58 2.89
C GLY A 119 0.98 2.77 2.78
N ALA A 120 0.22 2.31 3.78
CA ALA A 120 -1.22 2.57 3.82
C ALA A 120 -1.53 4.03 4.16
N VAL A 121 -0.71 4.68 5.00
CA VAL A 121 -0.82 6.13 5.25
C VAL A 121 -0.63 6.91 3.95
N VAL A 122 0.40 6.54 3.17
CA VAL A 122 0.67 7.15 1.85
C VAL A 122 -0.52 7.00 0.91
N CYS A 123 -1.09 5.78 0.82
CA CYS A 123 -2.28 5.54 0.00
C CYS A 123 -3.48 6.37 0.45
N LEU A 124 -3.75 6.44 1.75
CA LEU A 124 -4.86 7.24 2.29
C LEU A 124 -4.67 8.74 2.02
N ALA A 125 -3.46 9.27 2.23
CA ALA A 125 -3.16 10.68 2.02
C ALA A 125 -3.27 11.11 0.54
N THR A 126 -3.07 10.17 -0.39
CA THR A 126 -3.07 10.47 -1.84
C THR A 126 -4.32 10.00 -2.58
N ALA A 127 -5.15 9.14 -1.97
CA ALA A 127 -6.28 8.48 -2.64
C ALA A 127 -7.21 9.46 -3.38
N ARG A 128 -7.61 10.54 -2.72
CA ARG A 128 -8.49 11.56 -3.32
C ARG A 128 -7.80 12.34 -4.44
N HIS A 129 -6.56 12.72 -4.25
CA HIS A 129 -5.79 13.44 -5.26
C HIS A 129 -5.57 12.60 -6.51
N LEU A 130 -5.27 11.31 -6.32
CA LEU A 130 -5.12 10.34 -7.41
C LEU A 130 -6.47 9.89 -7.99
N LYS A 131 -7.61 10.28 -7.41
CA LYS A 131 -8.93 9.77 -7.79
C LYS A 131 -8.91 8.24 -7.87
N ALA A 132 -8.45 7.60 -6.80
CA ALA A 132 -8.36 6.15 -6.74
C ALA A 132 -9.76 5.53 -6.72
N ASP A 133 -10.03 4.57 -7.61
CA ASP A 133 -11.31 3.87 -7.73
C ASP A 133 -11.46 2.80 -6.65
N ALA A 134 -10.36 2.32 -6.07
CA ALA A 134 -10.35 1.35 -4.98
C ALA A 134 -9.14 1.55 -4.06
N VAL A 135 -9.33 1.37 -2.76
CA VAL A 135 -8.24 1.40 -1.77
C VAL A 135 -8.29 0.15 -0.91
N VAL A 136 -7.13 -0.44 -0.67
CA VAL A 136 -6.95 -1.54 0.29
C VAL A 136 -5.84 -1.17 1.26
N THR A 137 -6.09 -1.26 2.55
CA THR A 137 -5.09 -0.98 3.59
C THR A 137 -4.88 -2.17 4.51
N TRP A 138 -3.63 -2.41 4.90
CA TRP A 138 -3.26 -3.33 5.99
C TRP A 138 -2.58 -2.55 7.10
N ALA A 139 -3.12 -2.64 8.34
CA ALA A 139 -2.52 -2.12 9.56
C ALA A 139 -2.08 -0.64 9.43
N ALA A 140 -2.97 0.21 8.90
CA ALA A 140 -2.70 1.62 8.65
C ALA A 140 -2.72 2.43 9.95
N PRO A 141 -1.62 3.08 10.37
CA PRO A 141 -1.67 4.12 11.38
C PRO A 141 -2.21 5.41 10.76
N ILE A 142 -2.94 6.21 11.50
CA ILE A 142 -3.37 7.55 11.06
C ILE A 142 -2.63 8.68 11.76
N ARG A 143 -1.95 8.37 12.87
CA ARG A 143 -1.07 9.28 13.62
C ARG A 143 0.21 8.56 14.01
N SER A 144 1.33 9.24 13.87
CA SER A 144 2.65 8.69 14.26
C SER A 144 2.82 8.59 15.77
N THR A 145 2.15 9.45 16.54
CA THR A 145 2.21 9.48 18.02
C THR A 145 1.70 8.22 18.70
N ASP A 146 0.81 7.50 18.03
CA ASP A 146 0.12 6.35 18.61
C ASP A 146 0.85 5.02 18.28
N ILE A 147 1.89 5.07 17.46
CA ILE A 147 2.65 3.88 17.03
C ILE A 147 3.53 3.38 18.19
N GLY A 148 3.46 2.08 18.46
CA GLY A 148 4.27 1.44 19.50
C GLY A 148 3.76 1.61 20.92
N GLN A 149 2.66 2.32 21.17
CA GLN A 149 2.11 2.49 22.52
C GLN A 149 1.59 1.18 23.15
N ASN A 150 1.26 0.18 22.33
CA ASN A 150 0.79 -1.13 22.81
C ASN A 150 1.94 -2.06 23.28
N LYS A 151 3.20 -1.63 23.25
CA LYS A 151 4.36 -2.44 23.63
C LYS A 151 4.57 -2.57 25.14
N ALA A 152 3.50 -2.77 25.91
CA ALA A 152 3.64 -3.01 27.37
C ALA A 152 4.34 -4.33 27.72
N HIS A 153 4.64 -5.23 26.76
CA HIS A 153 5.04 -6.61 27.12
C HIS A 153 6.18 -7.27 26.33
N SER A 154 6.85 -6.69 25.33
CA SER A 154 7.87 -7.50 24.62
C SER A 154 8.92 -6.85 23.72
N VAL A 155 9.17 -5.55 23.74
CA VAL A 155 10.37 -4.99 23.06
C VAL A 155 10.90 -3.83 23.86
N SER A 156 12.23 -3.77 24.03
CA SER A 156 12.90 -2.75 24.80
C SER A 156 12.45 -1.34 24.40
N ARG A 157 12.15 -0.50 25.37
CA ARG A 157 11.86 0.94 25.22
C ARG A 157 12.88 1.65 24.32
N GLU A 158 14.09 1.12 24.24
CA GLU A 158 15.24 1.67 23.51
C GLU A 158 14.99 1.84 22.00
N GLU A 159 14.25 0.92 21.31
CA GLU A 159 14.02 1.04 19.87
C GLU A 159 12.97 2.10 19.49
N THR A 160 12.06 2.46 20.41
CA THR A 160 11.06 3.53 20.17
C THR A 160 11.53 4.88 20.69
N GLU A 161 12.58 4.91 21.53
CA GLU A 161 13.19 6.12 22.09
C GLU A 161 14.32 6.65 21.21
N ASP A 162 14.69 5.97 20.12
CA ASP A 162 15.69 6.46 19.18
C ASP A 162 15.22 7.79 18.57
N ALA A 163 15.94 8.87 18.90
CA ALA A 163 15.69 10.21 18.36
C ALA A 163 15.76 10.25 16.82
N ASN A 164 16.42 9.27 16.21
CA ASN A 164 16.56 9.12 14.75
C ASN A 164 15.42 8.33 14.12
N HIS A 165 14.45 7.80 14.90
CA HIS A 165 13.33 7.08 14.31
C HIS A 165 12.56 8.01 13.34
N PRO A 166 12.33 7.61 12.08
CA PRO A 166 11.74 8.48 11.06
C PRO A 166 10.42 9.15 11.47
N PHE A 167 9.58 8.49 12.27
CA PHE A 167 8.32 9.07 12.72
C PHE A 167 8.47 10.14 13.82
N ARG A 168 9.60 10.17 14.53
CA ARG A 168 9.92 11.29 15.44
C ARG A 168 10.43 12.49 14.66
N ARG A 169 11.24 12.24 13.63
CA ARG A 169 11.76 13.31 12.76
C ARG A 169 10.68 13.88 11.85
N TYR A 170 9.77 13.04 11.36
CA TYR A 170 8.69 13.39 10.44
C TYR A 170 7.36 12.90 11.01
N PRO A 171 6.82 13.59 12.04
CA PRO A 171 5.52 13.22 12.60
C PRO A 171 4.42 13.48 11.56
N PHE A 172 3.36 12.67 11.62
CA PHE A 172 2.20 12.84 10.75
C PHE A 172 0.89 12.61 11.50
N ASP A 173 -0.15 13.27 11.03
CA ASP A 173 -1.56 13.00 11.36
C ASP A 173 -2.39 13.24 10.10
N ILE A 174 -3.03 12.17 9.60
CA ILE A 174 -3.88 12.22 8.42
C ILE A 174 -5.37 12.13 8.75
N SER A 175 -5.73 12.24 10.01
CA SER A 175 -7.12 12.05 10.47
C SER A 175 -8.12 12.97 9.76
N SER A 176 -7.73 14.21 9.46
CA SER A 176 -8.54 15.18 8.72
C SER A 176 -8.68 14.88 7.23
N GLN A 177 -7.81 14.03 6.66
CA GLN A 177 -7.76 13.73 5.22
C GLN A 177 -8.64 12.53 4.84
N LEU A 178 -9.21 11.82 5.81
CA LEU A 178 -9.94 10.57 5.58
C LEU A 178 -11.33 10.77 4.96
N SER A 179 -11.95 11.91 5.22
CA SER A 179 -13.28 12.24 4.69
C SER A 179 -13.29 12.26 3.15
N GLY A 180 -14.32 11.63 2.55
CA GLY A 180 -14.48 11.54 1.10
C GLY A 180 -13.60 10.47 0.42
N ILE A 181 -12.84 9.66 1.18
CA ILE A 181 -12.27 8.42 0.66
C ILE A 181 -13.38 7.38 0.64
N GLU A 182 -13.62 6.77 -0.49
CA GLU A 182 -14.63 5.73 -0.70
C GLU A 182 -14.03 4.49 -1.36
N ASN A 183 -14.83 3.45 -1.56
CA ASN A 183 -14.37 2.19 -2.15
C ASN A 183 -13.14 1.62 -1.41
N ILE A 184 -13.19 1.61 -0.07
CA ILE A 184 -12.06 1.21 0.75
C ILE A 184 -12.31 -0.07 1.55
N ALA A 185 -11.38 -1.04 1.46
CA ALA A 185 -11.30 -2.19 2.35
C ALA A 185 -10.14 -2.03 3.34
N ILE A 186 -10.48 -1.99 4.62
CA ILE A 186 -9.57 -1.78 5.74
C ILE A 186 -9.34 -3.13 6.42
N PHE A 187 -8.09 -3.57 6.49
CA PHE A 187 -7.70 -4.81 7.13
C PHE A 187 -6.76 -4.54 8.31
N HIS A 188 -6.99 -5.24 9.43
CA HIS A 188 -6.16 -5.07 10.63
C HIS A 188 -6.08 -6.35 11.45
N GLY A 189 -4.99 -6.56 12.18
CA GLY A 189 -4.83 -7.65 13.12
C GLY A 189 -5.30 -7.26 14.53
N SER A 190 -6.06 -8.13 15.22
CA SER A 190 -6.51 -7.80 16.59
C SER A 190 -5.38 -7.87 17.62
N ALA A 191 -4.27 -8.55 17.30
CA ALA A 191 -3.07 -8.63 18.13
C ALA A 191 -1.90 -7.82 17.55
N ASP A 192 -2.21 -6.74 16.80
CA ASP A 192 -1.19 -5.84 16.26
C ASP A 192 -0.51 -5.07 17.40
N GLU A 193 0.75 -5.38 17.60
CA GLU A 193 1.60 -4.84 18.67
C GLU A 193 2.20 -3.46 18.31
N THR A 194 2.13 -3.08 17.04
CA THR A 194 2.74 -1.86 16.52
C THR A 194 1.72 -0.76 16.32
N VAL A 195 0.62 -1.07 15.64
CA VAL A 195 -0.45 -0.12 15.33
C VAL A 195 -1.74 -0.54 16.03
N PRO A 196 -2.27 0.25 16.97
CA PRO A 196 -3.51 -0.07 17.66
C PRO A 196 -4.70 -0.27 16.70
N LEU A 197 -5.55 -1.25 16.97
CA LEU A 197 -6.77 -1.51 16.18
C LEU A 197 -7.73 -0.30 16.14
N SER A 198 -7.62 0.61 17.10
CA SER A 198 -8.38 1.87 17.13
C SER A 198 -8.20 2.70 15.86
N HIS A 199 -7.01 2.67 15.24
CA HIS A 199 -6.77 3.36 13.97
C HIS A 199 -7.66 2.82 12.85
N ALA A 200 -7.78 1.51 12.70
CA ALA A 200 -8.65 0.90 11.70
C ALA A 200 -10.14 1.24 11.93
N LYS A 201 -10.58 1.26 13.20
CA LYS A 201 -11.94 1.67 13.58
C LYS A 201 -12.17 3.15 13.26
N GLU A 202 -11.22 4.02 13.54
CA GLU A 202 -11.32 5.44 13.24
C GLU A 202 -11.31 5.71 11.72
N ILE A 203 -10.45 5.03 10.93
CA ILE A 203 -10.51 5.09 9.48
C ILE A 203 -11.91 4.71 9.01
N TYR A 204 -12.42 3.56 9.47
CA TYR A 204 -13.74 3.09 9.07
C TYR A 204 -14.86 4.07 9.45
N ALA A 205 -14.77 4.75 10.57
CA ALA A 205 -15.76 5.74 10.99
C ALA A 205 -15.76 6.99 10.08
N ARG A 206 -14.58 7.41 9.59
CA ARG A 206 -14.40 8.68 8.88
C ARG A 206 -14.53 8.61 7.36
N VAL A 207 -14.22 7.46 6.76
CA VAL A 207 -14.29 7.27 5.30
C VAL A 207 -15.73 7.08 4.82
N SER A 208 -15.99 7.37 3.55
CA SER A 208 -17.31 7.26 2.91
C SER A 208 -17.62 5.82 2.44
N GLN A 209 -18.87 5.54 2.15
CA GLN A 209 -19.31 4.30 1.51
C GLN A 209 -18.95 4.32 -0.01
N PRO A 210 -18.73 3.14 -0.61
CA PRO A 210 -18.62 1.79 -0.04
C PRO A 210 -17.34 1.59 0.78
N LYS A 211 -17.47 0.96 1.94
CA LYS A 211 -16.34 0.67 2.84
C LYS A 211 -16.49 -0.67 3.55
N LYS A 212 -15.37 -1.31 3.88
CA LYS A 212 -15.34 -2.57 4.62
C LYS A 212 -14.23 -2.56 5.67
N LEU A 213 -14.51 -3.07 6.87
CA LEU A 213 -13.52 -3.36 7.90
C LEU A 213 -13.46 -4.86 8.15
N VAL A 214 -12.26 -5.44 8.05
CA VAL A 214 -11.98 -6.84 8.34
C VAL A 214 -10.90 -6.93 9.40
N VAL A 215 -11.24 -7.50 10.54
CA VAL A 215 -10.30 -7.72 11.65
C VAL A 215 -9.91 -9.19 11.71
N PHE A 216 -8.61 -9.47 11.56
CA PHE A 216 -8.07 -10.82 11.69
C PHE A 216 -7.77 -11.13 13.15
N SER A 217 -8.52 -12.08 13.72
CA SER A 217 -8.33 -12.50 15.11
C SER A 217 -6.91 -13.05 15.32
N GLN A 218 -6.25 -12.59 16.40
CA GLN A 218 -4.90 -13.03 16.76
C GLN A 218 -3.85 -12.83 15.65
N SER A 219 -4.02 -11.87 14.75
CA SER A 219 -3.03 -11.48 13.77
C SER A 219 -2.18 -10.32 14.29
N ASP A 220 -0.87 -10.48 14.16
CA ASP A 220 0.15 -9.48 14.48
C ASP A 220 0.30 -8.43 13.34
N HIS A 221 1.11 -7.39 13.59
CA HIS A 221 1.37 -6.33 12.61
C HIS A 221 1.90 -6.87 11.26
N ARG A 222 2.78 -7.86 11.32
CA ARG A 222 3.42 -8.44 10.12
C ARG A 222 2.54 -9.42 9.38
N MET A 223 1.42 -9.86 9.96
CA MET A 223 0.57 -10.94 9.45
C MET A 223 1.39 -12.24 9.32
N SER A 224 2.02 -12.67 10.41
CA SER A 224 2.97 -13.80 10.38
C SER A 224 2.30 -15.15 10.07
N LYS A 225 1.03 -15.32 10.40
CA LYS A 225 0.27 -16.56 10.12
C LYS A 225 -0.04 -16.70 8.63
N ARG A 226 0.40 -17.81 8.01
CA ARG A 226 0.17 -18.08 6.57
C ARG A 226 -1.31 -18.10 6.18
N ALA A 227 -2.19 -18.62 7.06
CA ALA A 227 -3.63 -18.62 6.82
C ALA A 227 -4.16 -17.21 6.64
N HIS A 228 -3.81 -16.28 7.56
CA HIS A 228 -4.20 -14.88 7.47
C HIS A 228 -3.70 -14.21 6.21
N GLN A 229 -2.45 -14.53 5.79
CA GLN A 229 -1.91 -14.00 4.52
C GLN A 229 -2.74 -14.47 3.32
N LYS A 230 -3.13 -15.75 3.29
CA LYS A 230 -3.96 -16.31 2.21
C LYS A 230 -5.32 -15.62 2.17
N ASP A 231 -6.01 -15.56 3.30
CA ASP A 231 -7.35 -14.97 3.41
C ASP A 231 -7.33 -13.47 3.07
N PHE A 232 -6.30 -12.74 3.53
CA PHE A 232 -6.09 -11.34 3.17
C PHE A 232 -5.92 -11.16 1.66
N ILE A 233 -5.03 -11.95 1.01
CA ILE A 233 -4.78 -11.83 -0.43
C ILE A 233 -6.06 -12.10 -1.22
N GLN A 234 -6.84 -13.11 -0.83
CA GLN A 234 -8.12 -13.41 -1.46
C GLN A 234 -9.13 -12.26 -1.30
N ALA A 235 -9.31 -11.76 -0.08
CA ALA A 235 -10.26 -10.70 0.22
C ALA A 235 -9.87 -9.36 -0.43
N ALA A 236 -8.59 -9.01 -0.42
CA ALA A 236 -8.07 -7.80 -1.06
C ALA A 236 -8.23 -7.86 -2.59
N THR A 237 -7.91 -9.01 -3.20
CA THR A 237 -8.09 -9.19 -4.65
C THR A 237 -9.56 -9.14 -5.04
N ALA A 238 -10.46 -9.80 -4.27
CA ALA A 238 -11.88 -9.74 -4.51
C ALA A 238 -12.43 -8.30 -4.47
N TRP A 239 -11.93 -7.49 -3.53
CA TRP A 239 -12.27 -6.07 -3.46
C TRP A 239 -11.84 -5.30 -4.71
N PHE A 240 -10.60 -5.51 -5.17
CA PHE A 240 -10.13 -4.88 -6.40
C PHE A 240 -10.91 -5.34 -7.62
N CYS A 241 -11.24 -6.63 -7.75
CA CYS A 241 -12.06 -7.14 -8.85
C CYS A 241 -13.44 -6.46 -8.87
N ASP A 242 -14.10 -6.37 -7.72
CA ASP A 242 -15.42 -5.74 -7.57
C ASP A 242 -15.42 -4.26 -7.95
N LYS A 243 -14.33 -3.52 -7.61
CA LYS A 243 -14.28 -2.07 -7.79
C LYS A 243 -13.60 -1.61 -9.07
N LEU A 244 -12.77 -2.43 -9.69
CA LEU A 244 -11.97 -2.03 -10.85
C LEU A 244 -12.39 -2.73 -12.14
N ILE A 245 -13.11 -3.88 -12.07
CA ILE A 245 -13.46 -4.67 -13.25
C ILE A 245 -14.98 -4.80 -13.42
N ALA A 246 -15.77 -4.59 -12.35
CA ALA A 246 -17.24 -4.64 -12.48
C ALA A 246 -17.72 -3.64 -13.54
N GLU A 247 -18.51 -4.15 -14.50
CA GLU A 247 -19.17 -3.40 -15.57
C GLU A 247 -20.21 -2.40 -15.03
#